data_6e78cf460c29fa2fa43229f4988a82d5
#
_entry.id   6e78cf460c29fa2fa43229f4988a82d5
#
_cell.length_a   1.000
_cell.length_b   1.000
_cell.length_c   1.000
_cell.angle_alpha   90.00
_cell.angle_beta   90.00
_cell.angle_gamma   90.00
#
_symmetry.space_group_name_H-M   'P 1'
#
loop_
_entity.id
_entity.type
_entity.pdbx_description
1 polymer ?
#
loop_
_entity_poly.entity_id
_entity_poly.type
_entity_poly.pdbx_seq_one_letter_code
_entity_poly.pdbx_strand_id
1 'polypeptide(L)'
;MGLQSYVVNYLGGSGYVALTNIQSINLHIGVQAQLEQIKASTATVVIRYPTGFASPIAQLKSGTDVTIQNNTVPASPYDIWQGKISDVSVEYGMPYSGGVGNADYATISMEGYFADLGRMDGADYAMAAGTLASQMISATTQSGVSMAYITGGETRTGAATTVSSTWGDWVARTALSNNARLRDGAEMTTGKVNIISPFNVVPFDYAFSDAPTGTNQKYDVINFDSLSDNYYNQVSVATESFGTSTVLASGVFKPYRTYQVNTINASLSQADDFANYLLNNYKTPKLAISSISATAEQQTTFKLDQMVSIFSLYYYPGCSVNITFRGTTYPCVIEGVSMSATPESTRFTFYVSGADLNAYLILNDATFGKLDSNRLGY
;
A
#
# COMPACT_ATOMS: atom_id res chain seq x y z
N MET A 1 -8.59 -5.00 23.65
CA MET A 1 -7.16 -5.07 23.29
C MET A 1 -6.65 -3.77 22.70
N GLY A 2 -7.33 -3.12 21.84
CA GLY A 2 -7.07 -1.76 21.36
C GLY A 2 -5.60 -1.30 21.34
N LEU A 3 -5.37 -0.08 21.73
CA LEU A 3 -4.03 0.56 21.76
C LEU A 3 -2.97 -0.17 22.59
N GLN A 4 -3.34 -1.03 23.55
CA GLN A 4 -2.38 -1.76 24.37
C GLN A 4 -1.54 -2.76 23.56
N SER A 5 -1.97 -3.09 22.36
CA SER A 5 -1.26 -3.96 21.43
C SER A 5 -0.17 -3.24 20.63
N TYR A 6 -0.12 -1.91 20.64
CA TYR A 6 0.76 -1.12 19.79
C TYR A 6 1.72 -0.27 20.60
N VAL A 7 2.95 -0.17 20.11
CA VAL A 7 3.96 0.77 20.60
C VAL A 7 4.38 1.68 19.46
N VAL A 8 4.43 2.96 19.73
CA VAL A 8 4.97 3.97 18.84
C VAL A 8 6.32 4.40 19.38
N ASN A 9 7.37 4.20 18.61
CA ASN A 9 8.72 4.58 18.96
C ASN A 9 9.21 5.70 18.05
N TYR A 10 9.90 6.69 18.60
CA TYR A 10 10.62 7.70 17.83
C TYR A 10 12.12 7.60 18.09
N LEU A 11 12.94 7.98 17.10
CA LEU A 11 14.38 7.95 17.21
C LEU A 11 14.86 9.15 18.05
N GLY A 12 15.23 8.88 19.30
CA GLY A 12 15.87 9.84 20.20
C GLY A 12 17.39 9.86 20.05
N GLY A 13 18.06 10.71 20.81
CA GLY A 13 19.53 10.88 20.75
C GLY A 13 20.36 9.63 21.13
N SER A 14 19.77 8.66 21.83
CA SER A 14 20.41 7.40 22.26
C SER A 14 19.72 6.13 21.74
N GLY A 15 18.81 6.25 20.77
CA GLY A 15 18.05 5.13 20.21
C GLY A 15 16.54 5.37 20.22
N TYR A 16 15.77 4.34 19.89
CA TYR A 16 14.32 4.43 19.87
C TYR A 16 13.73 4.57 21.30
N VAL A 17 12.81 5.52 21.44
CA VAL A 17 12.10 5.84 22.68
C VAL A 17 10.60 5.68 22.47
N ALA A 18 9.94 4.92 23.34
CA ALA A 18 8.50 4.69 23.25
C ALA A 18 7.70 5.93 23.67
N LEU A 19 6.68 6.28 22.88
CA LEU A 19 5.66 7.24 23.25
C LEU A 19 4.71 6.63 24.28
N THR A 20 4.33 7.44 25.26
CA THR A 20 3.38 7.06 26.31
C THR A 20 2.07 7.83 26.18
N ASN A 21 1.03 7.38 26.88
CA ASN A 21 -0.28 8.05 26.91
C ASN A 21 -0.96 8.23 25.55
N ILE A 22 -0.75 7.28 24.65
CA ILE A 22 -1.39 7.26 23.35
C ILE A 22 -2.90 7.11 23.50
N GLN A 23 -3.67 7.92 22.79
CA GLN A 23 -5.13 7.90 22.77
C GLN A 23 -5.68 7.30 21.48
N SER A 24 -5.01 7.53 20.37
CA SER A 24 -5.39 6.93 19.10
C SER A 24 -4.19 6.81 18.16
N ILE A 25 -4.27 5.82 17.27
CA ILE A 25 -3.36 5.64 16.14
C ILE A 25 -4.22 5.47 14.90
N ASN A 26 -3.99 6.27 13.88
CA ASN A 26 -4.57 6.08 12.56
C ASN A 26 -3.43 5.97 11.56
N LEU A 27 -3.50 5.00 10.65
CA LEU A 27 -2.54 4.89 9.56
C LEU A 27 -3.22 4.50 8.25
N HIS A 28 -2.57 4.85 7.15
CA HIS A 28 -2.96 4.46 5.81
C HIS A 28 -1.72 4.12 4.98
N ILE A 29 -1.77 2.97 4.29
CA ILE A 29 -0.70 2.47 3.42
C ILE A 29 -1.31 2.07 2.09
N GLY A 30 -0.68 2.44 0.97
CA GLY A 30 -1.15 2.12 -0.37
C GLY A 30 -2.16 3.12 -0.92
N VAL A 31 -3.03 2.65 -1.80
CA VAL A 31 -4.07 3.44 -2.49
C VAL A 31 -5.46 2.86 -2.23
N GLN A 32 -6.51 3.64 -2.48
CA GLN A 32 -7.88 3.16 -2.27
C GLN A 32 -8.45 2.45 -3.51
N ALA A 33 -7.86 2.71 -4.69
CA ALA A 33 -8.24 2.06 -5.94
C ALA A 33 -7.02 1.84 -6.83
N GLN A 34 -7.05 0.80 -7.67
CA GLN A 34 -5.93 0.37 -8.52
C GLN A 34 -5.38 1.46 -9.44
N LEU A 35 -6.25 2.34 -9.96
CA LEU A 35 -5.86 3.43 -10.88
C LEU A 35 -5.62 4.77 -10.16
N GLU A 36 -5.65 4.78 -8.85
CA GLU A 36 -5.38 5.97 -8.07
C GLU A 36 -3.89 6.32 -8.12
N GLN A 37 -3.60 7.61 -8.08
CA GLN A 37 -2.22 8.08 -7.99
C GLN A 37 -1.55 7.56 -6.71
N ILE A 38 -0.37 7.00 -6.86
CA ILE A 38 0.45 6.55 -5.74
C ILE A 38 0.78 7.73 -4.82
N LYS A 39 0.53 7.55 -3.53
CA LYS A 39 0.79 8.53 -2.47
C LYS A 39 1.66 7.90 -1.39
N ALA A 40 2.35 8.74 -0.64
CA ALA A 40 3.05 8.29 0.56
C ALA A 40 2.07 7.74 1.60
N SER A 41 2.48 6.73 2.32
CA SER A 41 1.76 6.27 3.50
C SER A 41 1.75 7.36 4.57
N THR A 42 0.69 7.38 5.37
CA THR A 42 0.52 8.36 6.44
C THR A 42 0.18 7.68 7.74
N ALA A 43 0.59 8.30 8.84
CA ALA A 43 0.13 7.90 10.15
C ALA A 43 -0.10 9.14 11.03
N THR A 44 -1.03 9.03 11.96
CA THR A 44 -1.33 10.07 12.95
C THR A 44 -1.47 9.42 14.32
N VAL A 45 -0.78 9.97 15.30
CA VAL A 45 -0.85 9.52 16.70
C VAL A 45 -1.29 10.68 17.57
N VAL A 46 -2.31 10.45 18.38
CA VAL A 46 -2.76 11.41 19.39
C VAL A 46 -2.30 10.94 20.75
N ILE A 47 -1.60 11.80 21.48
CA ILE A 47 -1.15 11.57 22.85
C ILE A 47 -1.82 12.56 23.81
N ARG A 48 -2.06 12.12 25.05
CA ARG A 48 -2.70 12.92 26.10
C ARG A 48 -1.83 12.99 27.32
N TYR A 49 -1.56 14.18 27.80
CA TYR A 49 -0.86 14.41 29.06
C TYR A 49 -1.77 15.08 30.09
N PRO A 50 -2.21 14.34 31.11
CA PRO A 50 -3.16 14.85 32.11
C PRO A 50 -2.57 15.96 33.00
N THR A 51 -1.26 16.07 33.12
CA THR A 51 -0.56 17.03 33.96
C THR A 51 0.19 18.11 33.18
N GLY A 52 -0.08 18.22 31.87
CA GLY A 52 0.64 19.10 30.97
C GLY A 52 1.92 18.49 30.39
N PHE A 53 2.35 19.05 29.27
CA PHE A 53 3.58 18.60 28.62
C PHE A 53 4.83 19.13 29.31
N ALA A 54 5.52 18.25 30.02
CA ALA A 54 6.89 18.50 30.38
C ALA A 54 7.82 17.88 29.32
N SER A 55 8.52 18.74 28.56
CA SER A 55 9.72 18.37 27.78
C SER A 55 9.72 17.30 26.66
N PRO A 56 8.88 16.24 26.56
CA PRO A 56 9.04 15.24 25.49
C PRO A 56 8.80 15.79 24.09
N ILE A 57 7.94 16.80 23.95
CA ILE A 57 7.59 17.39 22.64
C ILE A 57 8.77 18.07 21.97
N ALA A 58 9.70 18.62 22.73
CA ALA A 58 10.90 19.25 22.18
C ALA A 58 11.79 18.27 21.38
N GLN A 59 11.62 16.95 21.58
CA GLN A 59 12.34 15.89 20.87
C GLN A 59 11.58 15.39 19.63
N LEU A 60 10.27 15.64 19.54
CA LEU A 60 9.43 15.24 18.43
C LEU A 60 9.50 16.30 17.32
N LYS A 61 10.57 16.29 16.56
CA LYS A 61 10.81 17.25 15.48
C LYS A 61 10.45 16.65 14.12
N SER A 62 10.05 17.50 13.20
CA SER A 62 9.91 17.11 11.79
C SER A 62 11.21 16.46 11.29
N GLY A 63 11.07 15.36 10.55
CA GLY A 63 12.18 14.53 10.07
C GLY A 63 12.65 13.45 11.04
N THR A 64 12.14 13.39 12.28
CA THR A 64 12.47 12.31 13.23
C THR A 64 11.85 10.99 12.78
N ASP A 65 12.67 9.92 12.71
CA ASP A 65 12.18 8.58 12.34
C ASP A 65 11.24 8.03 13.44
N VAL A 66 10.16 7.41 13.00
CA VAL A 66 9.14 6.79 13.86
C VAL A 66 8.81 5.40 13.36
N THR A 67 8.57 4.48 14.29
CA THR A 67 8.04 3.15 14.01
C THR A 67 6.77 2.91 14.83
N ILE A 68 5.79 2.23 14.23
CA ILE A 68 4.59 1.73 14.92
C ILE A 68 4.68 0.21 14.90
N GLN A 69 4.78 -0.38 16.09
CA GLN A 69 4.99 -1.82 16.27
C GLN A 69 3.80 -2.46 16.96
N ASN A 70 3.54 -3.72 16.62
CA ASN A 70 2.61 -4.55 17.37
C ASN A 70 3.39 -5.39 18.40
N ASN A 71 3.05 -5.23 19.68
CA ASN A 71 3.69 -5.91 20.80
C ASN A 71 3.01 -7.22 21.20
N THR A 72 1.91 -7.61 20.56
CA THR A 72 1.19 -8.84 20.95
C THR A 72 1.85 -10.11 20.41
N VAL A 73 2.89 -9.95 19.59
CA VAL A 73 3.65 -11.07 19.03
C VAL A 73 4.82 -11.42 19.96
N PRO A 74 4.82 -12.61 20.57
CA PRO A 74 5.77 -12.95 21.65
C PRO A 74 7.24 -13.02 21.24
N ALA A 75 7.56 -13.13 19.94
CA ALA A 75 8.92 -13.46 19.52
C ALA A 75 9.70 -12.32 18.84
N SER A 76 9.04 -11.28 18.36
CA SER A 76 9.67 -10.09 17.79
C SER A 76 8.61 -9.03 17.55
N PRO A 77 8.80 -7.77 18.01
CA PRO A 77 7.91 -6.71 17.63
C PRO A 77 8.09 -6.45 16.11
N TYR A 78 7.02 -6.62 15.34
CA TYR A 78 7.03 -6.27 13.92
C TYR A 78 6.53 -4.86 13.73
N ASP A 79 7.27 -4.07 12.96
CA ASP A 79 6.81 -2.77 12.54
C ASP A 79 5.63 -2.95 11.59
N ILE A 80 4.51 -2.33 11.92
CA ILE A 80 3.35 -2.25 11.04
C ILE A 80 3.40 -1.00 10.16
N TRP A 81 4.17 0.01 10.60
CA TRP A 81 4.40 1.21 9.85
C TRP A 81 5.72 1.86 10.26
N GLN A 82 6.42 2.46 9.30
CA GLN A 82 7.63 3.25 9.51
C GLN A 82 7.56 4.54 8.67
N GLY A 83 8.15 5.60 9.18
CA GLY A 83 8.26 6.85 8.47
C GLY A 83 8.88 7.93 9.33
N LYS A 84 8.54 9.18 9.04
CA LYS A 84 9.08 10.35 9.73
C LYS A 84 7.96 11.27 10.20
N ILE A 85 8.22 11.98 11.28
CA ILE A 85 7.34 13.06 11.72
C ILE A 85 7.35 14.16 10.66
N SER A 86 6.16 14.51 10.17
CA SER A 86 5.95 15.66 9.28
C SER A 86 5.57 16.91 10.06
N ASP A 87 4.70 16.77 11.06
CA ASP A 87 4.23 17.88 11.90
C ASP A 87 3.83 17.43 13.30
N VAL A 88 3.89 18.35 14.25
CA VAL A 88 3.40 18.17 15.62
C VAL A 88 2.55 19.36 16.02
N SER A 89 1.26 19.14 16.19
CA SER A 89 0.31 20.12 16.69
C SER A 89 0.00 19.88 18.16
N VAL A 90 0.00 20.92 18.97
CA VAL A 90 -0.25 20.84 20.42
C VAL A 90 -1.45 21.69 20.80
N GLU A 91 -2.38 21.08 21.52
CA GLU A 91 -3.52 21.72 22.15
C GLU A 91 -3.30 21.73 23.67
N TYR A 92 -3.20 22.93 24.25
CA TYR A 92 -3.03 23.10 25.70
C TYR A 92 -4.39 23.20 26.38
N GLY A 93 -4.61 22.34 27.36
CA GLY A 93 -5.79 22.40 28.22
C GLY A 93 -5.78 23.66 29.11
N MET A 94 -6.88 24.37 29.15
CA MET A 94 -6.99 25.53 30.06
C MET A 94 -7.00 25.08 31.51
N PRO A 95 -6.19 25.68 32.39
CA PRO A 95 -6.25 25.40 33.83
C PRO A 95 -7.61 25.81 34.36
N TYR A 96 -8.32 24.88 34.97
CA TYR A 96 -9.59 25.16 35.66
C TYR A 96 -9.32 25.69 37.08
N SER A 97 -10.03 26.73 37.49
CA SER A 97 -9.93 27.30 38.83
C SER A 97 -10.50 26.34 39.89
N GLY A 98 -9.77 25.28 40.22
CA GLY A 98 -10.23 24.21 41.10
C GLY A 98 -9.24 23.04 41.17
N GLY A 99 -8.14 23.11 40.50
CA GLY A 99 -6.98 22.24 40.74
C GLY A 99 -6.73 21.08 39.81
N VAL A 100 -7.64 20.74 38.88
CA VAL A 100 -7.35 19.77 37.82
C VAL A 100 -7.58 20.45 36.49
N GLY A 101 -6.50 20.85 35.83
CA GLY A 101 -6.53 21.40 34.49
C GLY A 101 -7.02 20.37 33.46
N ASN A 102 -7.57 20.83 32.34
CA ASN A 102 -7.80 19.97 31.18
C ASN A 102 -6.44 19.41 30.74
N ALA A 103 -6.44 18.16 30.28
CA ALA A 103 -5.24 17.54 29.74
C ALA A 103 -4.76 18.26 28.47
N ASP A 104 -3.45 18.30 28.29
CA ASP A 104 -2.87 18.70 27.01
C ASP A 104 -2.92 17.54 26.02
N TYR A 105 -3.11 17.85 24.76
CA TYR A 105 -3.08 16.89 23.67
C TYR A 105 -2.01 17.26 22.65
N ALA A 106 -1.33 16.28 22.10
CA ALA A 106 -0.52 16.47 20.90
C ALA A 106 -0.94 15.51 19.81
N THR A 107 -1.07 16.05 18.60
CA THR A 107 -1.29 15.28 17.39
C THR A 107 0.00 15.25 16.61
N ILE A 108 0.55 14.06 16.42
CA ILE A 108 1.80 13.82 15.70
C ILE A 108 1.39 13.28 14.33
N SER A 109 1.64 14.06 13.28
CA SER A 109 1.43 13.67 11.89
C SER A 109 2.72 13.12 11.32
N MET A 110 2.63 12.03 10.57
CA MET A 110 3.78 11.30 10.07
C MET A 110 3.55 10.88 8.62
N GLU A 111 4.63 10.82 7.85
CA GLU A 111 4.63 10.40 6.45
C GLU A 111 5.67 9.30 6.24
N GLY A 112 5.36 8.36 5.34
CA GLY A 112 6.30 7.32 4.93
C GLY A 112 7.45 7.86 4.10
N TYR A 113 8.47 7.04 3.89
CA TYR A 113 9.70 7.44 3.20
C TYR A 113 9.50 7.81 1.72
N PHE A 114 8.40 7.40 1.11
CA PHE A 114 8.05 7.83 -0.24
C PHE A 114 7.79 9.34 -0.34
N ALA A 115 7.34 9.98 0.75
CA ALA A 115 7.22 11.43 0.81
C ALA A 115 8.58 12.12 0.71
N ASP A 116 9.63 11.54 1.31
CA ASP A 116 10.99 12.06 1.16
C ASP A 116 11.46 11.99 -0.30
N LEU A 117 11.21 10.86 -0.98
CA LEU A 117 11.51 10.71 -2.41
C LEU A 117 10.78 11.75 -3.26
N GLY A 118 9.55 12.10 -2.91
CA GLY A 118 8.77 13.15 -3.58
C GLY A 118 9.34 14.56 -3.42
N ARG A 119 10.19 14.78 -2.41
CA ARG A 119 10.88 16.06 -2.15
C ARG A 119 12.32 16.08 -2.66
N MET A 120 12.90 14.93 -3.00
CA MET A 120 14.28 14.80 -3.45
C MET A 120 14.37 15.01 -4.96
N ASP A 121 15.13 16.01 -5.34
CA ASP A 121 15.44 16.29 -6.73
C ASP A 121 16.25 15.12 -7.33
N GLY A 122 15.78 14.60 -8.43
CA GLY A 122 16.43 13.58 -9.24
C GLY A 122 16.69 14.04 -10.67
N ALA A 123 16.35 15.33 -10.97
CA ALA A 123 16.42 15.86 -12.30
C ALA A 123 17.80 15.65 -12.93
N ASP A 124 17.80 15.35 -14.23
CA ASP A 124 18.97 15.11 -15.07
C ASP A 124 19.77 13.85 -14.73
N TYR A 125 19.36 13.04 -13.73
CA TYR A 125 20.03 11.75 -13.51
C TYR A 125 19.72 10.78 -14.65
N ALA A 126 20.76 10.34 -15.34
CA ALA A 126 20.65 9.36 -16.43
C ALA A 126 20.58 7.93 -15.83
N MET A 127 19.38 7.39 -15.72
CA MET A 127 19.17 6.00 -15.32
C MET A 127 19.53 5.08 -16.47
N ALA A 128 20.47 4.18 -16.27
CA ALA A 128 20.84 3.18 -17.26
C ALA A 128 19.74 2.14 -17.46
N ALA A 129 19.63 1.59 -18.68
CA ALA A 129 18.82 0.40 -18.93
C ALA A 129 19.34 -0.77 -18.09
N GLY A 130 18.43 -1.59 -17.57
CA GLY A 130 18.80 -2.73 -16.74
C GLY A 130 17.59 -3.42 -16.14
N THR A 131 17.84 -4.35 -15.22
CA THR A 131 16.74 -4.92 -14.43
C THR A 131 16.15 -3.87 -13.48
N LEU A 132 14.86 -3.97 -13.17
CA LEU A 132 14.24 -3.04 -12.20
C LEU A 132 14.95 -3.11 -10.84
N ALA A 133 15.38 -4.29 -10.43
CA ALA A 133 16.17 -4.44 -9.21
C ALA A 133 17.48 -3.62 -9.26
N SER A 134 18.21 -3.63 -10.37
CA SER A 134 19.43 -2.83 -10.53
C SER A 134 19.14 -1.33 -10.57
N GLN A 135 18.06 -0.93 -11.20
CA GLN A 135 17.61 0.47 -11.22
C GLN A 135 17.20 0.95 -9.83
N MET A 136 16.53 0.13 -9.01
CA MET A 136 16.22 0.47 -7.61
C MET A 136 17.50 0.62 -6.77
N ILE A 137 18.51 -0.21 -6.97
CA ILE A 137 19.80 -0.05 -6.29
C ILE A 137 20.47 1.28 -6.68
N SER A 138 20.44 1.64 -7.97
CA SER A 138 20.97 2.93 -8.43
C SER A 138 20.21 4.10 -7.82
N ALA A 139 18.88 4.05 -7.81
CA ALA A 139 18.03 5.06 -7.20
C ALA A 139 18.27 5.18 -5.68
N THR A 140 18.43 4.05 -4.96
CA THR A 140 18.84 4.03 -3.55
C THR A 140 20.16 4.74 -3.31
N THR A 141 21.15 4.47 -4.15
CA THR A 141 22.49 5.07 -4.02
C THR A 141 22.44 6.59 -4.20
N GLN A 142 21.61 7.08 -5.10
CA GLN A 142 21.50 8.51 -5.40
C GLN A 142 20.62 9.25 -4.40
N SER A 143 19.49 8.67 -3.99
CA SER A 143 18.55 9.32 -3.07
C SER A 143 18.91 9.12 -1.59
N GLY A 144 19.67 8.07 -1.24
CA GLY A 144 19.91 7.68 0.14
C GLY A 144 18.71 7.00 0.82
N VAL A 145 17.58 6.84 0.14
CA VAL A 145 16.41 6.10 0.63
C VAL A 145 16.48 4.68 0.10
N SER A 146 16.45 3.69 1.00
CA SER A 146 16.49 2.28 0.62
C SER A 146 15.24 1.88 -0.16
N MET A 147 15.42 1.38 -1.37
CA MET A 147 14.34 0.95 -2.27
C MET A 147 14.61 -0.48 -2.78
N ALA A 148 13.54 -1.24 -3.01
CA ALA A 148 13.65 -2.57 -3.60
C ALA A 148 12.51 -2.86 -4.59
N TYR A 149 12.81 -3.74 -5.56
CA TYR A 149 11.81 -4.39 -6.39
C TYR A 149 11.60 -5.82 -5.90
N ILE A 150 10.38 -6.12 -5.50
CA ILE A 150 9.97 -7.43 -5.00
C ILE A 150 9.38 -8.21 -6.16
N THR A 151 10.12 -9.18 -6.66
CA THR A 151 9.74 -10.01 -7.81
C THR A 151 8.91 -11.22 -7.38
N GLY A 152 8.03 -11.70 -8.27
CA GLY A 152 7.35 -13.00 -8.15
C GLY A 152 8.10 -14.15 -8.84
N GLY A 153 9.40 -13.95 -9.15
CA GLY A 153 10.24 -14.91 -9.88
C GLY A 153 10.56 -14.49 -11.31
N GLU A 154 9.87 -13.46 -11.83
CA GLU A 154 10.15 -12.88 -13.15
C GLU A 154 11.30 -11.88 -13.10
N THR A 155 11.94 -11.67 -14.26
CA THR A 155 12.90 -10.60 -14.46
C THR A 155 12.25 -9.48 -15.27
N ARG A 156 12.06 -8.31 -14.64
CA ARG A 156 11.57 -7.11 -15.31
C ARG A 156 12.71 -6.19 -15.65
N THR A 157 12.66 -5.61 -16.85
CA THR A 157 13.66 -4.64 -17.33
C THR A 157 13.05 -3.28 -17.49
N GLY A 158 13.79 -2.25 -17.11
CA GLY A 158 13.47 -0.86 -17.37
C GLY A 158 14.34 -0.28 -18.47
N ALA A 159 13.79 0.63 -19.25
CA ALA A 159 14.53 1.38 -20.25
C ALA A 159 15.59 2.29 -19.62
N ALA A 160 16.55 2.73 -20.43
CA ALA A 160 17.34 3.91 -20.10
C ALA A 160 16.42 5.13 -20.13
N THR A 161 16.38 5.89 -19.05
CA THR A 161 15.54 7.10 -18.93
C THR A 161 16.34 8.19 -18.23
N THR A 162 15.94 9.44 -18.41
CA THR A 162 16.40 10.53 -17.56
C THR A 162 15.33 10.81 -16.52
N VAL A 163 15.71 10.90 -15.25
CA VAL A 163 14.79 11.31 -14.20
C VAL A 163 14.41 12.76 -14.46
N SER A 164 13.14 13.01 -14.71
CA SER A 164 12.66 14.31 -15.21
C SER A 164 12.31 15.31 -14.08
N SER A 165 12.15 14.81 -12.85
CA SER A 165 11.78 15.63 -11.70
C SER A 165 12.30 15.01 -10.40
N THR A 166 11.41 14.55 -9.52
CA THR A 166 11.78 13.97 -8.24
C THR A 166 11.99 12.45 -8.35
N TRP A 167 12.71 11.88 -7.40
CA TRP A 167 12.83 10.43 -7.27
C TRP A 167 11.48 9.75 -7.01
N GLY A 168 10.58 10.44 -6.28
CA GLY A 168 9.22 9.92 -6.05
C GLY A 168 8.41 9.79 -7.33
N ASP A 169 8.47 10.78 -8.22
CA ASP A 169 7.82 10.71 -9.53
C ASP A 169 8.35 9.55 -10.37
N TRP A 170 9.68 9.39 -10.43
CA TRP A 170 10.30 8.28 -11.16
C TRP A 170 9.89 6.91 -10.62
N VAL A 171 9.88 6.74 -9.28
CA VAL A 171 9.45 5.50 -8.61
C VAL A 171 7.98 5.20 -8.89
N ALA A 172 7.09 6.22 -8.79
CA ALA A 172 5.67 6.07 -9.07
C ALA A 172 5.41 5.64 -10.52
N ARG A 173 6.11 6.28 -11.47
CA ARG A 173 6.02 5.94 -12.89
C ARG A 173 6.58 4.55 -13.19
N THR A 174 7.65 4.15 -12.50
CA THR A 174 8.22 2.80 -12.59
C THR A 174 7.21 1.75 -12.11
N ALA A 175 6.58 1.98 -10.96
CA ALA A 175 5.57 1.08 -10.43
C ALA A 175 4.36 0.99 -11.38
N LEU A 176 3.85 2.11 -11.84
CA LEU A 176 2.73 2.18 -12.79
C LEU A 176 3.06 1.44 -14.09
N SER A 177 4.24 1.68 -14.69
CA SER A 177 4.66 1.05 -15.96
C SER A 177 4.74 -0.46 -15.89
N ASN A 178 4.89 -1.01 -14.70
CA ASN A 178 4.98 -2.45 -14.46
C ASN A 178 3.71 -3.03 -13.83
N ASN A 179 2.63 -2.26 -13.76
CA ASN A 179 1.39 -2.63 -13.04
C ASN A 179 1.69 -3.11 -11.60
N ALA A 180 2.75 -2.59 -11.02
CA ALA A 180 3.23 -2.95 -9.69
C ALA A 180 2.57 -2.06 -8.62
N ARG A 181 2.55 -2.55 -7.38
CA ARG A 181 2.08 -1.79 -6.22
C ARG A 181 3.27 -1.20 -5.49
N LEU A 182 3.07 -0.03 -4.93
CA LEU A 182 4.05 0.58 -4.07
C LEU A 182 3.69 0.29 -2.61
N ARG A 183 4.66 -0.20 -1.87
CA ARG A 183 4.57 -0.35 -0.43
C ARG A 183 5.57 0.58 0.23
N ASP A 184 5.06 1.46 1.04
CA ASP A 184 5.79 2.47 1.79
C ASP A 184 5.31 2.45 3.25
N GLY A 185 6.19 2.75 4.19
CA GLY A 185 5.83 2.82 5.60
C GLY A 185 5.65 1.48 6.32
N ALA A 186 6.06 0.37 5.73
CA ALA A 186 6.09 -0.93 6.40
C ALA A 186 7.51 -1.50 6.43
N GLU A 187 7.86 -2.23 7.49
CA GLU A 187 9.13 -2.94 7.54
C GLU A 187 9.15 -4.05 6.50
N MET A 188 10.15 -4.00 5.66
CA MET A 188 10.54 -5.14 4.82
C MET A 188 12.06 -5.31 4.93
N THR A 189 12.49 -6.55 4.90
CA THR A 189 13.91 -6.92 4.98
C THR A 189 14.76 -6.32 3.88
N THR A 190 14.15 -5.76 2.83
CA THR A 190 14.81 -5.35 1.59
C THR A 190 14.77 -3.85 1.31
N GLY A 191 13.89 -3.06 1.96
CA GLY A 191 13.88 -1.61 1.70
C GLY A 191 12.75 -0.88 2.41
N LYS A 192 12.91 0.44 2.56
CA LYS A 192 11.90 1.35 3.16
C LYS A 192 10.77 1.66 2.19
N VAL A 193 11.06 1.66 0.88
CA VAL A 193 10.10 1.81 -0.21
C VAL A 193 10.24 0.63 -1.15
N ASN A 194 9.17 -0.11 -1.38
CA ASN A 194 9.19 -1.33 -2.17
C ASN A 194 8.18 -1.24 -3.31
N ILE A 195 8.63 -1.57 -4.51
CA ILE A 195 7.79 -1.81 -5.68
C ILE A 195 7.52 -3.31 -5.74
N ILE A 196 6.26 -3.71 -5.64
CA ILE A 196 5.85 -5.11 -5.57
C ILE A 196 5.26 -5.52 -6.91
N SER A 197 5.91 -6.51 -7.54
CA SER A 197 5.46 -7.09 -8.80
C SER A 197 4.03 -7.63 -8.71
N PRO A 198 3.21 -7.46 -9.77
CA PRO A 198 1.88 -8.08 -9.82
C PRO A 198 1.95 -9.62 -9.84
N PHE A 199 3.12 -10.20 -10.12
CA PHE A 199 3.35 -11.65 -10.10
C PHE A 199 3.85 -12.16 -8.75
N ASN A 200 4.15 -11.27 -7.81
CA ASN A 200 4.42 -11.65 -6.43
C ASN A 200 3.09 -11.99 -5.73
N VAL A 201 2.42 -13.00 -6.26
CA VAL A 201 1.20 -13.54 -5.66
C VAL A 201 1.65 -14.41 -4.49
N VAL A 202 1.53 -13.92 -3.29
CA VAL A 202 1.65 -14.77 -2.10
C VAL A 202 0.33 -15.53 -1.99
N PRO A 203 0.31 -16.86 -2.18
CA PRO A 203 -0.89 -17.68 -2.00
C PRO A 203 -1.39 -17.48 -0.58
N PHE A 204 -2.67 -17.23 -0.43
CA PHE A 204 -3.24 -16.90 0.86
C PHE A 204 -4.08 -18.04 1.40
N ASP A 205 -3.67 -18.61 2.53
CA ASP A 205 -4.44 -19.65 3.24
C ASP A 205 -5.59 -19.05 4.06
N TYR A 206 -5.63 -17.71 4.19
CA TYR A 206 -6.61 -17.00 5.00
C TYR A 206 -7.47 -16.09 4.12
N ALA A 207 -8.78 -16.29 4.22
CA ALA A 207 -9.77 -15.52 3.47
C ALA A 207 -10.64 -14.73 4.42
N PHE A 208 -11.32 -13.71 3.90
CA PHE A 208 -12.41 -13.05 4.61
C PHE A 208 -13.75 -13.70 4.24
N SER A 209 -14.65 -13.86 5.21
CA SER A 209 -15.96 -14.45 4.97
C SER A 209 -17.04 -13.84 5.89
N ASP A 210 -18.26 -13.72 5.35
CA ASP A 210 -19.46 -13.42 6.14
C ASP A 210 -19.91 -14.60 7.04
N ALA A 211 -19.47 -15.81 6.69
CA ALA A 211 -19.68 -17.03 7.49
C ALA A 211 -18.33 -17.73 7.70
N PRO A 212 -17.44 -17.16 8.55
CA PRO A 212 -16.09 -17.66 8.68
C PRO A 212 -16.05 -19.09 9.26
N THR A 213 -15.24 -19.93 8.64
CA THR A 213 -14.94 -21.30 9.10
C THR A 213 -13.43 -21.50 9.07
N GLY A 214 -12.91 -22.30 9.99
CA GLY A 214 -11.47 -22.58 10.05
C GLY A 214 -10.64 -21.33 10.32
N THR A 215 -9.75 -20.99 9.41
CA THR A 215 -8.82 -19.84 9.50
C THR A 215 -9.35 -18.56 8.89
N ASN A 216 -10.57 -18.58 8.30
CA ASN A 216 -11.13 -17.40 7.67
C ASN A 216 -11.43 -16.30 8.68
N GLN A 217 -11.14 -15.06 8.29
CA GLN A 217 -11.40 -13.88 9.10
C GLN A 217 -12.83 -13.37 8.88
N LYS A 218 -13.44 -12.86 9.93
CA LYS A 218 -14.73 -12.18 9.83
C LYS A 218 -14.51 -10.74 9.38
N TYR A 219 -15.35 -10.23 8.50
CA TYR A 219 -15.48 -8.80 8.24
C TYR A 219 -16.80 -8.26 8.77
N ASP A 220 -16.81 -6.96 9.10
CA ASP A 220 -17.99 -6.27 9.65
C ASP A 220 -18.77 -5.56 8.54
N VAL A 221 -18.03 -5.03 7.56
CA VAL A 221 -18.59 -4.26 6.44
C VAL A 221 -17.92 -4.70 5.17
N ILE A 222 -18.69 -4.83 4.11
CA ILE A 222 -18.24 -5.03 2.73
C ILE A 222 -18.89 -3.98 1.85
N ASN A 223 -18.09 -3.32 1.03
CA ASN A 223 -18.55 -2.33 0.07
C ASN A 223 -18.34 -2.85 -1.36
N PHE A 224 -19.37 -2.65 -2.17
CA PHE A 224 -19.32 -2.92 -3.61
C PHE A 224 -19.47 -1.62 -4.36
N ASP A 225 -18.59 -1.38 -5.32
CA ASP A 225 -18.69 -0.25 -6.23
C ASP A 225 -19.03 -0.73 -7.64
N SER A 226 -19.84 0.06 -8.34
CA SER A 226 -20.26 -0.26 -9.71
C SER A 226 -19.15 -0.10 -10.74
N LEU A 227 -18.00 0.45 -10.35
CA LEU A 227 -16.88 0.78 -11.25
C LEU A 227 -17.28 1.52 -12.52
N SER A 228 -18.46 2.19 -12.53
CA SER A 228 -18.94 2.94 -13.69
C SER A 228 -18.02 4.12 -14.03
N ASP A 229 -17.36 4.67 -13.02
CA ASP A 229 -16.41 5.78 -13.18
C ASP A 229 -15.06 5.32 -13.75
N ASN A 230 -14.72 4.06 -13.54
CA ASN A 230 -13.50 3.41 -14.05
C ASN A 230 -13.77 2.52 -15.29
N TYR A 231 -14.87 2.75 -16.01
CA TYR A 231 -15.15 2.08 -17.27
C TYR A 231 -14.46 2.82 -18.41
N TYR A 232 -13.59 2.11 -19.12
CA TYR A 232 -12.87 2.64 -20.28
C TYR A 232 -13.02 1.68 -21.47
N ASN A 233 -13.35 2.22 -22.63
CA ASN A 233 -13.42 1.45 -23.87
C ASN A 233 -12.25 1.73 -24.81
N GLN A 234 -11.36 2.64 -24.40
CA GLN A 234 -10.09 2.92 -25.06
C GLN A 234 -9.02 3.12 -23.97
N VAL A 235 -7.85 2.55 -24.18
CA VAL A 235 -6.67 2.79 -23.33
C VAL A 235 -5.52 3.24 -24.21
N SER A 236 -4.85 4.32 -23.81
CA SER A 236 -3.69 4.89 -24.49
C SER A 236 -2.51 4.94 -23.53
N VAL A 237 -1.46 4.22 -23.82
CA VAL A 237 -0.23 4.15 -23.03
C VAL A 237 0.89 4.80 -23.83
N ALA A 238 1.33 5.97 -23.40
CA ALA A 238 2.47 6.66 -23.99
C ALA A 238 3.76 6.22 -23.28
N THR A 239 4.81 5.97 -24.05
CA THR A 239 6.16 5.71 -23.53
C THR A 239 7.05 6.90 -23.80
N GLU A 240 8.06 7.12 -23.00
CA GLU A 240 8.99 8.25 -23.21
C GLU A 240 9.79 8.13 -24.51
N SER A 241 10.15 6.91 -24.92
CA SER A 241 11.12 6.72 -26.00
C SER A 241 10.57 5.90 -27.19
N PHE A 242 9.44 5.21 -27.06
CA PHE A 242 9.00 4.22 -28.03
C PHE A 242 7.63 4.55 -28.67
N GLY A 243 7.04 5.72 -28.37
CA GLY A 243 5.76 6.14 -28.92
C GLY A 243 4.58 5.76 -28.03
N THR A 244 3.38 5.72 -28.62
CA THR A 244 2.12 5.50 -27.90
C THR A 244 1.42 4.26 -28.42
N SER A 245 1.06 3.35 -27.52
CA SER A 245 0.13 2.26 -27.82
C SER A 245 -1.29 2.68 -27.47
N THR A 246 -2.22 2.42 -28.38
CA THR A 246 -3.66 2.68 -28.18
C THR A 246 -4.47 1.46 -28.53
N VAL A 247 -5.19 0.90 -27.57
CA VAL A 247 -6.07 -0.25 -27.76
C VAL A 247 -7.53 0.14 -27.55
N LEU A 248 -8.42 -0.48 -28.32
CA LEU A 248 -9.86 -0.27 -28.31
C LEU A 248 -10.60 -1.56 -27.97
N ALA A 249 -11.67 -1.46 -27.21
CA ALA A 249 -12.58 -2.57 -27.02
C ALA A 249 -13.29 -2.93 -28.37
N SER A 250 -13.44 -4.21 -28.64
CA SER A 250 -14.10 -4.67 -29.87
C SER A 250 -15.58 -4.24 -29.91
N GLY A 251 -16.04 -3.79 -31.08
CA GLY A 251 -17.44 -3.43 -31.30
C GLY A 251 -17.87 -2.08 -30.68
N VAL A 252 -16.94 -1.24 -30.29
CA VAL A 252 -17.23 0.05 -29.64
C VAL A 252 -17.24 1.18 -30.67
N PHE A 253 -18.20 2.09 -30.54
CA PHE A 253 -18.37 3.28 -31.35
C PHE A 253 -18.08 4.55 -30.53
N LYS A 254 -17.71 5.65 -31.21
CA LYS A 254 -17.50 6.97 -30.56
C LYS A 254 -18.79 7.46 -29.88
N PRO A 255 -18.70 8.22 -28.78
CA PRO A 255 -17.45 8.73 -28.17
C PRO A 255 -16.75 7.66 -27.33
N TYR A 256 -15.40 7.68 -27.36
CA TYR A 256 -14.59 6.79 -26.54
C TYR A 256 -14.41 7.36 -25.13
N ARG A 257 -14.54 6.51 -24.11
CA ARG A 257 -14.02 6.79 -22.76
C ARG A 257 -12.57 6.31 -22.70
N THR A 258 -11.65 7.25 -22.78
CA THR A 258 -10.22 6.95 -22.88
C THR A 258 -9.54 7.09 -21.52
N TYR A 259 -8.80 6.05 -21.11
CA TYR A 259 -7.79 6.16 -20.07
C TYR A 259 -6.45 6.42 -20.73
N GLN A 260 -5.76 7.48 -20.29
CA GLN A 260 -4.44 7.84 -20.80
C GLN A 260 -3.42 7.78 -19.69
N VAL A 261 -2.27 7.19 -19.96
CA VAL A 261 -1.18 7.07 -18.99
C VAL A 261 0.18 7.18 -19.67
N ASN A 262 1.12 7.85 -18.98
CA ASN A 262 2.51 7.97 -19.39
C ASN A 262 3.37 6.98 -18.60
N THR A 263 4.20 6.22 -19.31
CA THR A 263 5.01 5.15 -18.73
C THR A 263 6.46 5.25 -19.15
N ILE A 264 7.31 4.52 -18.45
CA ILE A 264 8.73 4.36 -18.77
C ILE A 264 9.04 2.94 -19.26
N ASN A 265 8.10 2.32 -19.97
CA ASN A 265 8.26 0.98 -20.52
C ASN A 265 9.48 0.91 -21.46
N ALA A 266 10.16 -0.22 -21.42
CA ALA A 266 11.35 -0.47 -22.21
C ALA A 266 11.07 -0.80 -23.70
N SER A 267 9.81 -0.91 -24.09
CA SER A 267 9.39 -1.16 -25.46
C SER A 267 7.92 -0.82 -25.70
N LEU A 268 7.54 -0.63 -26.97
CA LEU A 268 6.15 -0.46 -27.36
C LEU A 268 5.32 -1.72 -27.06
N SER A 269 5.93 -2.91 -27.16
CA SER A 269 5.25 -4.17 -26.82
C SER A 269 4.84 -4.21 -25.34
N GLN A 270 5.70 -3.77 -24.42
CA GLN A 270 5.33 -3.68 -22.99
C GLN A 270 4.19 -2.69 -22.76
N ALA A 271 4.18 -1.57 -23.49
CA ALA A 271 3.08 -0.61 -23.43
C ALA A 271 1.77 -1.20 -23.97
N ASP A 272 1.86 -1.98 -25.05
CA ASP A 272 0.73 -2.73 -25.64
C ASP A 272 0.15 -3.75 -24.64
N ASP A 273 1.01 -4.54 -24.01
CA ASP A 273 0.59 -5.52 -23.00
C ASP A 273 -0.10 -4.84 -21.82
N PHE A 274 0.44 -3.73 -21.35
CA PHE A 274 -0.14 -2.95 -20.26
C PHE A 274 -1.49 -2.31 -20.69
N ALA A 275 -1.58 -1.75 -21.90
CA ALA A 275 -2.82 -1.20 -22.44
C ALA A 275 -3.91 -2.26 -22.57
N ASN A 276 -3.56 -3.46 -23.06
CA ASN A 276 -4.48 -4.59 -23.17
C ASN A 276 -4.93 -5.10 -21.78
N TYR A 277 -4.02 -5.18 -20.82
CA TYR A 277 -4.34 -5.53 -19.44
C TYR A 277 -5.37 -4.57 -18.85
N LEU A 278 -5.13 -3.26 -18.92
CA LEU A 278 -6.06 -2.24 -18.44
C LEU A 278 -7.40 -2.31 -19.16
N LEU A 279 -7.40 -2.42 -20.50
CA LEU A 279 -8.64 -2.51 -21.26
C LEU A 279 -9.45 -3.73 -20.85
N ASN A 280 -8.84 -4.90 -20.70
CA ASN A 280 -9.54 -6.12 -20.32
C ASN A 280 -10.18 -6.02 -18.94
N ASN A 281 -9.54 -5.32 -17.99
CA ASN A 281 -10.07 -5.14 -16.65
C ASN A 281 -11.19 -4.10 -16.58
N TYR A 282 -11.16 -3.08 -17.44
CA TYR A 282 -12.03 -1.91 -17.33
C TYR A 282 -12.99 -1.71 -18.51
N LYS A 283 -12.98 -2.57 -19.54
CA LYS A 283 -13.86 -2.45 -20.72
C LYS A 283 -15.33 -2.77 -20.48
N THR A 284 -15.67 -3.37 -19.34
CA THR A 284 -17.05 -3.72 -19.02
C THR A 284 -17.34 -3.25 -17.61
N PRO A 285 -18.41 -2.42 -17.42
CA PRO A 285 -18.84 -2.06 -16.07
C PRO A 285 -19.20 -3.32 -15.27
N LYS A 286 -18.63 -3.46 -14.09
CA LYS A 286 -18.91 -4.58 -13.20
C LYS A 286 -19.04 -4.11 -11.78
N LEU A 287 -19.92 -4.77 -11.03
CA LEU A 287 -19.95 -4.60 -9.59
C LEU A 287 -18.77 -5.38 -8.99
N ALA A 288 -17.90 -4.70 -8.28
CA ALA A 288 -16.73 -5.31 -7.66
C ALA A 288 -16.63 -4.88 -6.20
N ILE A 289 -16.01 -5.72 -5.37
CA ILE A 289 -15.70 -5.35 -4.00
C ILE A 289 -14.64 -4.25 -4.05
N SER A 290 -14.92 -3.13 -3.40
CA SER A 290 -13.99 -2.00 -3.28
C SER A 290 -13.28 -1.96 -1.94
N SER A 291 -13.95 -2.39 -0.88
CA SER A 291 -13.33 -2.48 0.44
C SER A 291 -14.05 -3.43 1.38
N ILE A 292 -13.32 -3.92 2.35
CA ILE A 292 -13.86 -4.63 3.52
C ILE A 292 -13.29 -3.99 4.79
N SER A 293 -14.11 -3.96 5.85
CA SER A 293 -13.66 -3.54 7.17
C SER A 293 -13.84 -4.67 8.17
N ALA A 294 -12.85 -4.84 9.04
CA ALA A 294 -12.85 -5.86 10.07
C ALA A 294 -12.29 -5.31 11.39
N THR A 295 -12.90 -5.70 12.50
CA THR A 295 -12.47 -5.36 13.85
C THR A 295 -11.59 -6.47 14.41
N ALA A 296 -10.39 -6.14 14.86
CA ALA A 296 -9.39 -7.12 15.31
C ALA A 296 -9.88 -7.97 16.49
N GLU A 297 -10.61 -7.38 17.41
CA GLU A 297 -11.11 -8.05 18.62
C GLU A 297 -12.25 -9.05 18.35
N GLN A 298 -12.88 -8.97 17.19
CA GLN A 298 -13.98 -9.87 16.81
C GLN A 298 -13.53 -11.18 16.16
N GLN A 299 -12.23 -11.31 15.91
CA GLN A 299 -11.68 -12.51 15.29
C GLN A 299 -11.55 -13.65 16.30
N THR A 300 -12.04 -14.85 15.92
CA THR A 300 -12.12 -16.00 16.83
C THR A 300 -10.88 -16.90 16.80
N THR A 301 -10.20 -17.01 15.68
CA THR A 301 -9.13 -17.98 15.46
C THR A 301 -7.76 -17.35 15.43
N PHE A 302 -7.63 -16.22 14.72
CA PHE A 302 -6.42 -15.41 14.67
C PHE A 302 -6.81 -13.96 14.94
N LYS A 303 -5.97 -13.27 15.69
CA LYS A 303 -6.15 -11.83 15.87
C LYS A 303 -5.67 -11.13 14.61
N LEU A 304 -6.56 -10.39 13.96
CA LEU A 304 -6.28 -9.67 12.72
C LEU A 304 -5.11 -8.69 12.86
N ASP A 305 -4.98 -8.05 14.02
CA ASP A 305 -3.86 -7.18 14.37
C ASP A 305 -2.52 -7.93 14.37
N GLN A 306 -2.49 -9.17 14.83
CA GLN A 306 -1.30 -10.02 14.75
C GLN A 306 -0.96 -10.39 13.31
N MET A 307 -1.97 -10.64 12.48
CA MET A 307 -1.76 -11.01 11.08
C MET A 307 -1.22 -9.83 10.26
N VAL A 308 -1.74 -8.62 10.47
CA VAL A 308 -1.19 -7.41 9.83
C VAL A 308 0.25 -7.16 10.26
N SER A 309 0.62 -7.47 11.50
CA SER A 309 1.97 -7.29 12.00
C SER A 309 2.93 -8.43 11.66
N ILE A 310 2.53 -9.68 11.93
CA ILE A 310 3.36 -10.88 11.68
C ILE A 310 3.51 -11.13 10.19
N PHE A 311 2.42 -10.97 9.48
CA PHE A 311 2.32 -11.23 8.05
C PHE A 311 2.18 -9.93 7.26
N SER A 312 3.02 -8.93 7.57
CA SER A 312 3.09 -7.71 6.75
C SER A 312 3.25 -8.00 5.26
N LEU A 313 3.65 -9.21 4.90
CA LEU A 313 3.67 -9.75 3.56
C LEU A 313 2.29 -10.14 3.02
N TYR A 314 1.28 -10.35 3.87
CA TYR A 314 0.00 -10.95 3.48
C TYR A 314 -1.18 -9.97 3.41
N TYR A 315 -1.25 -8.99 4.30
CA TYR A 315 -2.36 -8.03 4.33
C TYR A 315 -1.95 -6.62 3.93
N TYR A 316 -0.92 -6.50 3.14
CA TYR A 316 -0.43 -5.22 2.64
C TYR A 316 -0.69 -5.06 1.13
N PRO A 317 -0.54 -3.86 0.58
CA PRO A 317 -0.68 -3.63 -0.84
C PRO A 317 0.13 -4.61 -1.68
N GLY A 318 -0.52 -5.20 -2.67
CA GLY A 318 0.04 -6.22 -3.56
C GLY A 318 -0.23 -7.66 -3.15
N CYS A 319 -0.80 -7.92 -1.97
CA CYS A 319 -1.15 -9.28 -1.55
C CYS A 319 -2.52 -9.70 -2.07
N SER A 320 -2.64 -10.97 -2.48
CA SER A 320 -3.92 -11.57 -2.89
C SER A 320 -4.73 -11.99 -1.67
N VAL A 321 -6.04 -11.84 -1.75
CA VAL A 321 -6.98 -12.24 -0.70
C VAL A 321 -8.27 -12.77 -1.32
N ASN A 322 -8.83 -13.84 -0.77
CA ASN A 322 -10.15 -14.33 -1.12
C ASN A 322 -11.21 -13.73 -0.19
N ILE A 323 -12.28 -13.20 -0.75
CA ILE A 323 -13.40 -12.63 0.00
C ILE A 323 -14.66 -13.41 -0.35
N THR A 324 -15.23 -14.10 0.62
CA THR A 324 -16.49 -14.83 0.43
C THR A 324 -17.66 -14.01 0.96
N PHE A 325 -18.63 -13.76 0.10
CA PHE A 325 -19.86 -13.07 0.40
C PHE A 325 -21.04 -13.86 -0.13
N ARG A 326 -21.97 -14.24 0.76
CA ARG A 326 -23.16 -15.04 0.46
C ARG A 326 -22.86 -16.29 -0.36
N GLY A 327 -21.80 -17.01 0.01
CA GLY A 327 -21.40 -18.25 -0.62
C GLY A 327 -20.63 -18.10 -1.94
N THR A 328 -20.42 -16.87 -2.44
CA THR A 328 -19.59 -16.61 -3.61
C THR A 328 -18.24 -16.08 -3.18
N THR A 329 -17.16 -16.67 -3.69
CA THR A 329 -15.79 -16.23 -3.42
C THR A 329 -15.27 -15.33 -4.53
N TYR A 330 -14.75 -14.18 -4.13
CA TYR A 330 -14.17 -13.16 -5.00
C TYR A 330 -12.65 -13.13 -4.74
N PRO A 331 -11.83 -13.51 -5.71
CA PRO A 331 -10.39 -13.31 -5.62
C PRO A 331 -10.10 -11.81 -5.79
N CYS A 332 -9.35 -11.25 -4.86
CA CYS A 332 -9.02 -9.84 -4.81
C CYS A 332 -7.52 -9.62 -4.56
N VAL A 333 -7.05 -8.42 -4.87
CA VAL A 333 -5.72 -7.92 -4.49
C VAL A 333 -5.93 -6.72 -3.57
N ILE A 334 -5.14 -6.66 -2.49
CA ILE A 334 -5.14 -5.51 -1.58
C ILE A 334 -4.40 -4.36 -2.27
N GLU A 335 -5.06 -3.24 -2.43
CA GLU A 335 -4.50 -2.00 -2.98
C GLU A 335 -4.02 -1.05 -1.85
N GLY A 336 -4.69 -1.10 -0.71
CA GLY A 336 -4.32 -0.32 0.46
C GLY A 336 -4.94 -0.83 1.74
N VAL A 337 -4.38 -0.35 2.86
CA VAL A 337 -4.83 -0.70 4.20
C VAL A 337 -4.91 0.56 5.05
N SER A 338 -6.03 0.76 5.72
CA SER A 338 -6.16 1.74 6.79
C SER A 338 -6.38 1.04 8.12
N MET A 339 -5.76 1.57 9.17
CA MET A 339 -5.98 1.12 10.54
C MET A 339 -6.40 2.32 11.41
N SER A 340 -7.37 2.09 12.26
CA SER A 340 -7.74 3.00 13.33
C SER A 340 -7.76 2.24 14.64
N ALA A 341 -6.86 2.58 15.55
CA ALA A 341 -6.76 1.98 16.88
C ALA A 341 -7.11 3.00 17.96
N THR A 342 -8.01 2.62 18.86
CA THR A 342 -8.42 3.35 20.05
C THR A 342 -8.17 2.47 21.29
N PRO A 343 -8.29 2.98 22.54
CA PRO A 343 -8.16 2.14 23.72
C PRO A 343 -9.11 0.93 23.74
N GLU A 344 -10.25 1.02 23.05
CA GLU A 344 -11.31 0.04 23.10
C GLU A 344 -11.24 -0.97 21.94
N SER A 345 -10.83 -0.52 20.75
CA SER A 345 -10.87 -1.36 19.56
C SER A 345 -9.84 -0.97 18.51
N THR A 346 -9.49 -1.95 17.66
CA THR A 346 -8.71 -1.74 16.45
C THR A 346 -9.51 -2.19 15.24
N ARG A 347 -9.71 -1.28 14.30
CA ARG A 347 -10.40 -1.52 13.04
C ARG A 347 -9.44 -1.39 11.86
N PHE A 348 -9.49 -2.38 10.98
CA PHE A 348 -8.80 -2.35 9.70
C PHE A 348 -9.80 -2.18 8.57
N THR A 349 -9.42 -1.42 7.56
CA THR A 349 -10.14 -1.32 6.27
C THR A 349 -9.15 -1.68 5.18
N PHE A 350 -9.46 -2.73 4.44
CA PHE A 350 -8.69 -3.18 3.29
C PHE A 350 -9.40 -2.69 2.03
N TYR A 351 -8.69 -1.90 1.25
CA TYR A 351 -9.11 -1.48 -0.08
C TYR A 351 -8.65 -2.53 -1.07
N VAL A 352 -9.54 -3.00 -1.92
CA VAL A 352 -9.25 -4.14 -2.78
C VAL A 352 -9.69 -3.89 -4.21
N SER A 353 -9.01 -4.54 -5.14
CA SER A 353 -9.43 -4.66 -6.53
C SER A 353 -9.63 -6.14 -6.89
N GLY A 354 -10.42 -6.42 -7.93
CA GLY A 354 -10.57 -7.78 -8.40
C GLY A 354 -9.25 -8.33 -8.91
N ALA A 355 -8.82 -9.48 -8.41
CA ALA A 355 -7.70 -10.21 -8.99
C ALA A 355 -8.17 -10.90 -10.27
N ASP A 356 -7.57 -10.58 -11.40
CA ASP A 356 -7.77 -11.33 -12.63
C ASP A 356 -6.86 -12.57 -12.62
N LEU A 357 -7.24 -13.54 -11.79
CA LEU A 357 -6.52 -14.81 -11.69
C LEU A 357 -6.62 -15.66 -12.98
N ASN A 358 -7.53 -15.32 -13.88
CA ASN A 358 -7.73 -16.04 -15.13
C ASN A 358 -6.78 -15.57 -16.25
N ALA A 359 -5.95 -14.58 -16.01
CA ALA A 359 -5.11 -13.99 -17.05
C ALA A 359 -3.82 -14.78 -17.32
N TYR A 360 -3.37 -15.64 -16.41
CA TYR A 360 -2.06 -16.28 -16.53
C TYR A 360 -2.13 -17.80 -16.44
N LEU A 361 -1.32 -18.46 -17.28
CA LEU A 361 -1.10 -19.89 -17.20
C LEU A 361 -0.17 -20.20 -16.02
N ILE A 362 -0.66 -20.93 -15.03
CA ILE A 362 0.15 -21.45 -13.93
C ILE A 362 0.46 -22.92 -14.25
N LEU A 363 1.71 -23.24 -14.56
CA LEU A 363 2.13 -24.59 -14.90
C LEU A 363 1.82 -25.55 -13.73
N ASN A 364 1.21 -26.69 -14.04
CA ASN A 364 0.76 -27.72 -13.10
C ASN A 364 -0.43 -27.34 -12.19
N ASP A 365 -1.11 -26.22 -12.44
CA ASP A 365 -2.36 -25.90 -11.77
C ASP A 365 -3.55 -26.53 -12.49
N ALA A 366 -4.43 -27.23 -11.76
CA ALA A 366 -5.58 -27.91 -12.35
C ALA A 366 -6.62 -26.96 -12.94
N THR A 367 -6.67 -25.72 -12.47
CA THR A 367 -7.62 -24.69 -12.89
C THR A 367 -7.00 -23.72 -13.89
N PHE A 368 -5.78 -23.28 -13.61
CA PHE A 368 -5.07 -22.25 -14.37
C PHE A 368 -3.95 -22.80 -15.26
N GLY A 369 -3.71 -24.11 -15.25
CA GLY A 369 -2.67 -24.79 -16.02
C GLY A 369 -3.11 -25.26 -17.42
N LYS A 370 -4.27 -24.82 -17.95
CA LYS A 370 -4.79 -25.25 -19.25
C LYS A 370 -4.28 -24.37 -20.38
N LEU A 371 -3.48 -24.95 -21.27
CA LEU A 371 -2.86 -24.28 -22.40
C LEU A 371 -3.85 -23.57 -23.35
N ASP A 372 -5.06 -24.09 -23.51
CA ASP A 372 -6.07 -23.53 -24.41
C ASP A 372 -6.98 -22.51 -23.73
N SER A 373 -6.87 -22.31 -22.43
CA SER A 373 -7.77 -21.46 -21.65
C SER A 373 -7.06 -20.33 -20.90
N ASN A 374 -5.76 -20.45 -20.70
CA ASN A 374 -4.98 -19.49 -19.93
C ASN A 374 -3.85 -18.88 -20.77
N ARG A 375 -3.55 -17.61 -20.56
CA ARG A 375 -2.47 -16.91 -21.24
C ARG A 375 -1.13 -17.24 -20.60
N LEU A 376 -0.09 -17.38 -21.43
CA LEU A 376 1.30 -17.36 -20.94
C LEU A 376 1.60 -15.97 -20.39
N GLY A 377 2.03 -15.90 -19.15
CA GLY A 377 2.55 -14.66 -18.56
C GLY A 377 3.93 -14.35 -19.14
N TYR A 378 4.06 -13.24 -19.85
CA TYR A 378 5.32 -12.72 -20.36
C TYR A 378 5.67 -11.44 -19.62
#